data_548d8512862a7508c8694929a73265bc
#
_entry.id   548d8512862a7508c8694929a73265bc
#
_cell.length_a   1.000
_cell.length_b   1.000
_cell.length_c   1.000
_cell.angle_alpha   90.00
_cell.angle_beta   90.00
_cell.angle_gamma   90.00
#
_symmetry.space_group_name_H-M   'P 1'
#
loop_
_entity.id
_entity.type
_entity.pdbx_description
1 polymer ?
#
loop_
_entity_poly.entity_id
_entity_poly.type
_entity_poly.pdbx_seq_one_letter_code
_entity_poly.pdbx_strand_id
1 'polypeptide(L)'
;VEGGTVIARIWKGAVRSQDGEEYARYMRDTGIAGYSRTPGNRLALMLRRDLDEKTEFVMLTLWDSMDSIKAFAGEDPEKAVFYPEDDRFLIERDLTAAHYEVQTAVGLPS
;
A
#
# COMPACT_ATOMS: atom_id res chain seq x y z
N VAL A 1 -5.15 15.71 -19.61
CA VAL A 1 -5.21 16.13 -18.58
C VAL A 1 -4.09 16.80 -18.21
N GLU A 2 -4.16 17.77 -18.17
CA GLU A 2 -3.21 18.29 -17.74
C GLU A 2 -2.88 17.82 -16.50
N GLY A 3 -2.16 17.65 -15.93
CA GLY A 3 -1.81 17.11 -14.71
C GLY A 3 -1.65 15.64 -14.70
N GLY A 4 -2.00 15.01 -15.74
CA GLY A 4 -1.87 13.59 -15.82
C GLY A 4 -2.90 12.83 -15.03
N THR A 5 -2.83 11.52 -15.09
CA THR A 5 -3.78 10.63 -14.44
C THR A 5 -3.23 10.16 -13.10
N VAL A 6 -4.05 10.26 -12.08
CA VAL A 6 -3.70 9.72 -10.76
C VAL A 6 -3.73 8.20 -10.84
N ILE A 7 -2.74 7.55 -10.26
CA ILE A 7 -2.63 6.09 -10.25
C ILE A 7 -2.94 5.57 -8.86
N ALA A 8 -3.81 4.56 -8.79
CA ALA A 8 -4.06 3.85 -7.54
C ALA A 8 -3.21 2.58 -7.52
N ARG A 9 -2.55 2.33 -6.40
CA ARG A 9 -1.74 1.14 -6.22
C ARG A 9 -2.32 0.35 -5.05
N ILE A 10 -2.55 -0.93 -5.26
CA ILE A 10 -3.19 -1.78 -4.25
C ILE A 10 -2.34 -3.01 -3.99
N TRP A 11 -2.06 -3.27 -2.71
CA TRP A 11 -1.34 -4.46 -2.26
C TRP A 11 -2.12 -5.09 -1.11
N LYS A 12 -2.12 -6.43 -1.04
CA LYS A 12 -2.82 -7.15 0.02
C LYS A 12 -1.90 -8.16 0.69
N GLY A 13 -2.12 -8.34 1.98
CA GLY A 13 -1.45 -9.38 2.74
C GLY A 13 -2.28 -9.73 3.95
N ALA A 14 -1.93 -10.82 4.62
CA ALA A 14 -2.65 -11.24 5.81
C ALA A 14 -1.67 -11.78 6.85
N VAL A 15 -2.03 -11.60 8.11
CA VAL A 15 -1.27 -12.10 9.24
C VAL A 15 -2.22 -12.93 10.11
N ARG A 16 -1.67 -13.69 11.04
CA ARG A 16 -2.50 -14.39 12.01
C ARG A 16 -3.28 -13.36 12.83
N SER A 17 -4.50 -13.70 13.23
CA SER A 17 -5.35 -12.76 13.96
C SER A 17 -4.65 -12.20 15.19
N GLN A 18 -3.88 -13.01 15.90
CA GLN A 18 -3.18 -12.58 17.09
C GLN A 18 -2.09 -11.55 16.82
N ASP A 19 -1.64 -11.45 15.59
CA ASP A 19 -0.59 -10.51 15.21
C ASP A 19 -1.14 -9.23 14.60
N GLY A 20 -2.46 -9.11 14.44
CA GLY A 20 -3.06 -7.99 13.70
C GLY A 20 -2.69 -6.63 14.24
N GLU A 21 -2.75 -6.44 15.57
CA GLU A 21 -2.44 -5.13 16.17
C GLU A 21 -0.96 -4.80 16.04
N GLU A 22 -0.12 -5.79 16.26
CA GLU A 22 1.31 -5.55 16.19
C GLU A 22 1.75 -5.25 14.76
N TYR A 23 1.18 -5.97 13.79
CA TYR A 23 1.50 -5.72 12.39
C TYR A 23 1.00 -4.34 11.95
N ALA A 24 -0.17 -3.92 12.42
CA ALA A 24 -0.68 -2.60 12.09
C ALA A 24 0.29 -1.50 12.56
N ARG A 25 0.83 -1.64 13.78
CA ARG A 25 1.82 -0.69 14.29
C ARG A 25 3.09 -0.73 13.44
N TYR A 26 3.54 -1.92 13.10
CA TYR A 26 4.74 -2.08 12.27
C TYR A 26 4.56 -1.39 10.91
N MET A 27 3.39 -1.56 10.29
CA MET A 27 3.13 -0.95 8.99
C MET A 27 3.04 0.57 9.07
N ARG A 28 2.55 1.12 10.18
CA ARG A 28 2.55 2.58 10.35
C ARG A 28 3.97 3.12 10.35
N ASP A 29 4.88 2.39 10.98
CA ASP A 29 6.26 2.85 11.12
C ASP A 29 7.10 2.59 9.88
N THR A 30 6.69 1.66 9.02
CA THR A 30 7.46 1.31 7.82
C THR A 30 6.74 1.74 6.54
N GLY A 31 5.72 0.99 6.13
CA GLY A 31 5.04 1.25 4.85
C GLY A 31 4.41 2.61 4.78
N ILE A 32 3.56 2.95 5.75
CA ILE A 32 2.86 4.23 5.75
C ILE A 32 3.84 5.38 5.81
N ALA A 33 4.86 5.28 6.68
CA ALA A 33 5.89 6.32 6.76
C ALA A 33 6.64 6.45 5.45
N GLY A 34 6.92 5.33 4.79
CA GLY A 34 7.60 5.33 3.50
C GLY A 34 6.78 6.03 2.42
N TYR A 35 5.48 5.74 2.36
CA TYR A 35 4.61 6.40 1.40
C TYR A 35 4.61 7.91 1.63
N SER A 36 4.44 8.34 2.87
CA SER A 36 4.29 9.75 3.16
C SER A 36 5.56 10.55 2.87
N ARG A 37 6.72 9.89 2.83
CA ARG A 37 7.97 10.57 2.54
C ARG A 37 8.30 10.60 1.05
N THR A 38 7.53 9.91 0.22
CA THR A 38 7.82 9.84 -1.22
C THR A 38 7.07 10.94 -1.95
N PRO A 39 7.75 11.83 -2.64
CA PRO A 39 7.07 12.87 -3.42
C PRO A 39 6.13 12.25 -4.44
N GLY A 40 4.98 12.83 -4.61
CA GLY A 40 3.98 12.32 -5.54
C GLY A 40 2.95 11.40 -4.93
N ASN A 41 3.16 10.96 -3.68
CA ASN A 41 2.13 10.20 -2.97
C ASN A 41 1.05 11.17 -2.49
N ARG A 42 -0.19 10.93 -2.89
CA ARG A 42 -1.31 11.81 -2.52
C ARG A 42 -2.11 11.29 -1.35
N LEU A 43 -2.13 9.97 -1.15
CA LEU A 43 -2.98 9.36 -0.15
C LEU A 43 -2.46 7.98 0.15
N ALA A 44 -2.49 7.57 1.39
CA ALA A 44 -2.15 6.21 1.77
C ALA A 44 -3.18 5.75 2.80
N LEU A 45 -3.84 4.64 2.51
CA LEU A 45 -4.81 4.04 3.42
C LEU A 45 -4.36 2.63 3.74
N MET A 46 -4.37 2.31 5.02
CA MET A 46 -4.18 0.95 5.46
C MET A 46 -5.54 0.44 5.88
N LEU A 47 -6.09 -0.50 5.12
CA LEU A 47 -7.40 -1.06 5.40
C LEU A 47 -7.23 -2.40 6.09
N ARG A 48 -8.16 -2.73 6.98
CA ARG A 48 -8.05 -3.95 7.78
C ARG A 48 -9.40 -4.64 7.83
N ARG A 49 -9.37 -5.97 7.75
CA ARG A 49 -10.56 -6.77 7.92
C ARG A 49 -10.18 -8.01 8.72
N ASP A 50 -10.88 -8.26 9.82
CA ASP A 50 -10.62 -9.44 10.65
C ASP A 50 -11.50 -10.58 10.15
N LEU A 51 -10.84 -11.69 9.82
CA LEU A 51 -11.49 -12.94 9.45
C LEU A 51 -11.11 -13.94 10.52
N ASP A 52 -11.85 -15.03 10.65
CA ASP A 52 -11.71 -15.92 11.79
C ASP A 52 -10.30 -16.12 12.31
N GLU A 53 -9.42 -16.63 11.50
CA GLU A 53 -8.08 -16.98 11.96
C GLU A 53 -7.01 -16.04 11.44
N LYS A 54 -7.38 -15.07 10.63
CA LYS A 54 -6.40 -14.15 10.06
C LYS A 54 -6.96 -12.74 10.01
N THR A 55 -6.04 -11.78 9.94
CA THR A 55 -6.39 -10.39 9.71
C THR A 55 -5.81 -10.00 8.36
N GLU A 56 -6.67 -9.50 7.48
CA GLU A 56 -6.26 -9.09 6.15
C GLU A 56 -6.00 -7.60 6.14
N PHE A 57 -4.91 -7.20 5.49
CA PHE A 57 -4.57 -5.80 5.30
C PHE A 57 -4.53 -5.49 3.80
N VAL A 58 -5.07 -4.32 3.44
CA VAL A 58 -5.00 -3.82 2.08
C VAL A 58 -4.38 -2.43 2.16
N MET A 59 -3.32 -2.23 1.39
CA MET A 59 -2.69 -0.91 1.28
C MET A 59 -3.16 -0.30 -0.02
N LEU A 60 -3.91 0.80 0.08
CA LEU A 60 -4.41 1.52 -1.08
C LEU A 60 -3.75 2.89 -1.09
N THR A 61 -3.00 3.17 -2.14
CA THR A 61 -2.28 4.44 -2.23
C THR A 61 -2.57 5.12 -3.55
N LEU A 62 -2.58 6.44 -3.54
CA LEU A 62 -2.80 7.24 -4.75
C LEU A 62 -1.54 8.04 -5.04
N TRP A 63 -1.22 8.15 -6.32
CA TRP A 63 0.06 8.72 -6.76
C TRP A 63 -0.15 9.63 -7.97
N ASP A 64 0.70 10.64 -8.07
CA ASP A 64 0.67 11.58 -9.19
C ASP A 64 1.01 10.90 -10.52
N SER A 65 1.87 9.88 -10.50
CA SER A 65 2.36 9.29 -11.73
C SER A 65 3.02 7.95 -11.45
N MET A 66 3.26 7.19 -12.50
CA MET A 66 4.01 5.96 -12.38
C MET A 66 5.46 6.24 -11.96
N ASP A 67 6.02 7.37 -12.38
CA ASP A 67 7.39 7.72 -11.97
C ASP A 67 7.48 7.92 -10.46
N SER A 68 6.45 8.50 -9.84
CA SER A 68 6.42 8.65 -8.38
C SER A 68 6.39 7.29 -7.70
N ILE A 69 5.64 6.35 -8.27
CA ILE A 69 5.58 4.99 -7.73
C ILE A 69 6.95 4.31 -7.83
N LYS A 70 7.66 4.51 -8.94
CA LYS A 70 9.00 3.94 -9.10
C LYS A 70 9.98 4.52 -8.09
N ALA A 71 9.81 5.78 -7.71
CA ALA A 71 10.66 6.37 -6.69
C ALA A 71 10.48 5.66 -5.34
N PHE A 72 9.28 5.12 -5.09
CA PHE A 72 9.02 4.36 -3.88
C PHE A 72 9.38 2.89 -4.04
N ALA A 73 8.94 2.26 -5.13
CA ALA A 73 8.97 0.81 -5.29
C ALA A 73 10.16 0.29 -6.09
N GLY A 74 10.89 1.17 -6.78
CA GLY A 74 12.03 0.76 -7.60
C GLY A 74 11.66 0.65 -9.06
N GLU A 75 12.62 0.20 -9.86
CA GLU A 75 12.45 0.18 -11.31
C GLU A 75 11.31 -0.71 -11.77
N ASP A 76 10.97 -1.74 -11.01
CA ASP A 76 9.86 -2.60 -11.35
C ASP A 76 8.72 -2.26 -10.39
N PRO A 77 7.81 -1.35 -10.79
CA PRO A 77 6.78 -0.88 -9.86
C PRO A 77 5.74 -1.95 -9.51
N GLU A 78 5.68 -3.04 -10.28
CA GLU A 78 4.74 -4.10 -9.98
C GLU A 78 5.20 -4.98 -8.84
N LYS A 79 6.47 -4.94 -8.48
CA LYS A 79 6.93 -5.73 -7.34
C LYS A 79 6.46 -5.09 -6.05
N ALA A 80 5.97 -5.91 -5.13
CA ALA A 80 5.59 -5.42 -3.82
C ALA A 80 6.85 -5.03 -3.05
N VAL A 81 6.71 -4.04 -2.16
CA VAL A 81 7.81 -3.59 -1.31
C VAL A 81 7.64 -4.24 0.04
N PHE A 82 8.65 -4.96 0.48
CA PHE A 82 8.63 -5.62 1.78
C PHE A 82 9.68 -5.02 2.70
N TYR A 83 9.43 -5.13 3.99
CA TYR A 83 10.30 -4.60 5.03
C TYR A 83 10.83 -5.76 5.87
N PRO A 84 11.91 -5.56 6.63
CA PRO A 84 12.62 -6.69 7.24
C PRO A 84 11.78 -7.66 8.05
N GLU A 85 10.76 -7.19 8.75
CA GLU A 85 9.98 -8.09 9.60
C GLU A 85 8.73 -8.62 8.94
N ASP A 86 8.48 -8.28 7.67
CA ASP A 86 7.28 -8.77 7.00
C ASP A 86 7.22 -10.30 7.00
N ASP A 87 8.35 -10.98 6.80
CA ASP A 87 8.36 -12.43 6.76
C ASP A 87 7.90 -13.06 8.07
N ARG A 88 8.14 -12.37 9.19
CA ARG A 88 7.74 -12.88 10.50
C ARG A 88 6.22 -12.81 10.68
N PHE A 89 5.59 -11.84 10.07
CA PHE A 89 4.17 -11.62 10.25
C PHE A 89 3.30 -12.23 9.16
N LEU A 90 3.70 -12.08 7.91
CA LEU A 90 2.78 -12.37 6.78
C LEU A 90 2.62 -13.86 6.54
N ILE A 91 1.39 -14.34 6.61
CA ILE A 91 1.06 -15.72 6.25
C ILE A 91 0.52 -15.82 4.85
N GLU A 92 0.03 -14.70 4.29
CA GLU A 92 -0.38 -14.59 2.89
C GLU A 92 0.07 -13.23 2.42
N ARG A 93 0.53 -13.14 1.19
CA ARG A 93 0.95 -11.84 0.64
C ARG A 93 0.88 -11.87 -0.88
N ASP A 94 0.49 -10.73 -1.44
CA ASP A 94 0.66 -10.53 -2.87
C ASP A 94 2.13 -10.20 -3.12
N LEU A 95 2.72 -10.88 -4.09
CA LEU A 95 4.12 -10.58 -4.47
C LEU A 95 4.20 -9.39 -5.40
N THR A 96 3.07 -9.00 -5.97
CA THR A 96 3.00 -7.84 -6.86
C THR A 96 1.90 -6.92 -6.38
N ALA A 97 2.01 -5.66 -6.77
CA ALA A 97 0.97 -4.67 -6.49
C ALA A 97 0.22 -4.38 -7.80
N ALA A 98 -1.08 -4.18 -7.70
CA ALA A 98 -1.90 -3.85 -8.86
C ALA A 98 -1.99 -2.34 -9.01
N HIS A 99 -1.99 -1.86 -10.24
CA HIS A 99 -2.08 -0.44 -10.52
C HIS A 99 -3.28 -0.17 -11.40
N TYR A 100 -4.00 0.90 -11.07
CA TYR A 100 -5.20 1.30 -11.80
C TYR A 100 -5.17 2.79 -12.05
N GLU A 101 -5.68 3.22 -13.18
CA GLU A 101 -5.90 4.64 -13.42
C GLU A 101 -7.18 5.06 -12.71
N VAL A 102 -7.11 6.14 -11.95
CA VAL A 102 -8.31 6.66 -11.30
C VAL A 102 -9.13 7.39 -12.35
N GLN A 103 -10.30 6.86 -12.64
CA GLN A 103 -11.18 7.48 -13.66
C GLN A 103 -11.99 8.62 -13.10
N THR A 104 -12.46 8.49 -11.87
CA THR A 104 -13.30 9.49 -11.22
C THR A 104 -13.08 9.44 -9.74
N ALA A 105 -12.97 10.59 -9.09
CA ALA A 105 -12.84 10.68 -7.65
C ALA A 105 -13.72 11.78 -7.14
N VAL A 106 -14.51 11.48 -6.11
CA VAL A 106 -15.41 12.43 -5.47
C VAL A 106 -15.16 12.34 -3.97
N GLY A 107 -15.03 13.49 -3.34
CA GLY A 107 -14.89 13.51 -1.89
C GLY A 107 -13.50 13.30 -1.34
N LEU A 108 -12.48 13.16 -2.20
CA LEU A 108 -11.12 13.01 -1.74
C LEU A 108 -10.46 14.37 -1.61
N PRO A 109 -9.55 14.52 -0.65
CA PRO A 109 -8.79 15.76 -0.55
C PRO A 109 -7.97 15.97 -1.81
N SER A 110 -7.82 17.19 -2.22
CA SER A 110 -7.04 17.49 -3.43
C SER A 110 -5.56 17.70 -3.10
#